data_8459ef276a14ddea7a4ad622e2b59607
#
_entry.id   8459ef276a14ddea7a4ad622e2b59607
#
_cell.length_a   1.000
_cell.length_b   1.000
_cell.length_c   1.000
_cell.angle_alpha   90.00
_cell.angle_beta   90.00
_cell.angle_gamma   90.00
#
_symmetry.space_group_name_H-M   'P 1'
#
loop_
_entity.id
_entity.type
_entity.pdbx_description
1 polymer ?
#
loop_
_entity_poly.entity_id
_entity_poly.type
_entity_poly.pdbx_seq_one_letter_code
_entity_poly.pdbx_strand_id
1 'polypeptide(L)'
;MPVNHADFYDSAITFVEGEASKDSEICYRNSGSRAYYALYHRAKAYLELKGEKILKVESAGSHEALVSTFARRGFKSKSFAESLARLKRFRHECDYNLGVTITRPRLDLYLAETGRLIDMVDRLE
;
A
#
# COMPACT_ATOMS: atom_id res chain seq x y z
N MET A 1 6.46 -17.47 13.50
CA MET A 1 5.17 -17.09 12.92
C MET A 1 5.37 -16.32 11.63
N PRO A 2 4.60 -16.64 10.60
CA PRO A 2 4.64 -15.81 9.40
C PRO A 2 4.20 -14.39 9.70
N VAL A 3 4.73 -13.44 8.98
CA VAL A 3 4.35 -12.04 9.13
C VAL A 3 2.99 -11.77 8.49
N ASN A 4 2.32 -10.71 8.90
CA ASN A 4 1.05 -10.28 8.34
C ASN A 4 1.09 -8.79 7.96
N HIS A 5 -0.02 -8.27 7.44
CA HIS A 5 -0.07 -6.88 7.00
C HIS A 5 0.22 -5.87 8.11
N ALA A 6 -0.19 -6.17 9.34
CA ALA A 6 0.06 -5.28 10.47
C ALA A 6 1.56 -5.15 10.75
N ASP A 7 2.32 -6.23 10.57
CA ASP A 7 3.78 -6.19 10.76
C ASP A 7 4.43 -5.23 9.76
N PHE A 8 3.93 -5.21 8.51
CA PHE A 8 4.43 -4.26 7.50
C PHE A 8 4.10 -2.82 7.89
N TYR A 9 2.90 -2.58 8.39
CA TYR A 9 2.51 -1.22 8.79
C TYR A 9 3.31 -0.75 10.01
N ASP A 10 3.49 -1.62 11.00
CA ASP A 10 4.31 -1.32 12.18
C ASP A 10 5.76 -1.02 11.79
N SER A 11 6.30 -1.78 10.83
CA SER A 11 7.64 -1.53 10.29
C SER A 11 7.72 -0.15 9.62
N ALA A 12 6.68 0.23 8.87
CA ALA A 12 6.63 1.54 8.23
C ALA A 12 6.71 2.66 9.26
N ILE A 13 5.95 2.55 10.34
CA ILE A 13 5.94 3.56 11.40
C ILE A 13 7.30 3.61 12.10
N THR A 14 7.89 2.45 12.39
CA THR A 14 9.19 2.35 13.06
C THR A 14 10.28 3.09 12.30
N PHE A 15 10.26 3.07 10.97
CA PHE A 15 11.27 3.78 10.17
C PHE A 15 11.29 5.29 10.42
N VAL A 16 10.20 5.88 10.87
CA VAL A 16 10.10 7.34 11.03
C VAL A 16 9.96 7.80 12.48
N GLU A 17 9.89 6.88 13.44
CA GLU A 17 9.79 7.23 14.86
C GLU A 17 11.14 7.35 15.55
N GLY A 18 12.17 6.66 15.09
CA GLY A 18 13.49 6.68 15.69
C GLY A 18 14.18 8.03 15.49
N GLU A 19 14.87 8.52 16.53
CA GLU A 19 15.56 9.81 16.47
C GLU A 19 16.66 9.84 15.41
N ALA A 20 17.34 8.73 15.20
CA ALA A 20 18.44 8.64 14.23
C ALA A 20 17.95 8.64 12.78
N SER A 21 16.68 8.39 12.54
CA SER A 21 16.14 8.17 11.20
C SER A 21 15.05 9.14 10.79
N LYS A 22 14.45 9.89 11.73
CA LYS A 22 13.23 10.67 11.45
C LYS A 22 13.37 11.76 10.38
N ASP A 23 14.60 12.22 10.12
CA ASP A 23 14.86 13.26 9.11
C ASP A 23 15.58 12.71 7.88
N SER A 24 15.69 11.39 7.76
CA SER A 24 16.39 10.75 6.64
C SER A 24 15.45 10.40 5.51
N GLU A 25 15.75 10.86 4.32
CA GLU A 25 14.92 10.54 3.14
C GLU A 25 14.91 9.03 2.86
N ILE A 26 16.01 8.31 3.10
CA ILE A 26 16.01 6.86 2.92
C ILE A 26 15.01 6.18 3.86
N CYS A 27 14.88 6.69 5.08
CA CYS A 27 13.88 6.18 6.02
C CYS A 27 12.46 6.50 5.56
N TYR A 28 12.25 7.69 4.99
CA TYR A 28 10.95 8.06 4.40
C TYR A 28 10.58 7.11 3.27
N ARG A 29 11.53 6.80 2.39
CA ARG A 29 11.32 5.89 1.28
C ARG A 29 11.02 4.47 1.78
N ASN A 30 11.77 4.00 2.76
CA ASN A 30 11.53 2.68 3.37
C ASN A 30 10.15 2.63 4.04
N SER A 31 9.76 3.68 4.75
CA SER A 31 8.44 3.77 5.38
C SER A 31 7.32 3.70 4.33
N GLY A 32 7.44 4.49 3.27
CA GLY A 32 6.44 4.50 2.19
C GLY A 32 6.31 3.13 1.54
N SER A 33 7.41 2.46 1.27
CA SER A 33 7.41 1.13 0.68
C SER A 33 6.71 0.12 1.59
N ARG A 34 7.06 0.09 2.86
CA ARG A 34 6.47 -0.86 3.82
C ARG A 34 4.97 -0.62 4.01
N ALA A 35 4.57 0.64 4.08
CA ALA A 35 3.15 0.99 4.21
C ALA A 35 2.34 0.48 3.02
N TYR A 36 2.85 0.64 1.79
CA TYR A 36 2.17 0.13 0.61
C TYR A 36 1.98 -1.38 0.71
N TYR A 37 3.01 -2.12 1.10
CA TYR A 37 2.91 -3.57 1.20
C TYR A 37 1.94 -4.02 2.30
N ALA A 38 1.78 -3.23 3.36
CA ALA A 38 0.75 -3.49 4.35
C ALA A 38 -0.64 -3.46 3.70
N LEU A 39 -0.92 -2.43 2.93
CA LEU A 39 -2.20 -2.31 2.22
C LEU A 39 -2.36 -3.41 1.17
N TYR A 40 -1.31 -3.69 0.40
CA TYR A 40 -1.31 -4.73 -0.62
C TYR A 40 -1.70 -6.09 -0.02
N HIS A 41 -1.04 -6.49 1.05
CA HIS A 41 -1.30 -7.78 1.69
C HIS A 41 -2.68 -7.82 2.34
N ARG A 42 -3.13 -6.71 2.93
CA ARG A 42 -4.47 -6.63 3.51
C ARG A 42 -5.54 -6.78 2.43
N ALA A 43 -5.37 -6.09 1.31
CA ALA A 43 -6.30 -6.16 0.18
C ALA A 43 -6.34 -7.55 -0.42
N LYS A 44 -5.19 -8.17 -0.61
CA LYS A 44 -5.09 -9.53 -1.15
C LYS A 44 -5.78 -10.53 -0.23
N ALA A 45 -5.54 -10.43 1.08
CA ALA A 45 -6.16 -11.31 2.06
C ALA A 45 -7.69 -11.18 2.06
N TYR A 46 -8.20 -9.96 1.90
CA TYR A 46 -9.63 -9.72 1.80
C TYR A 46 -10.25 -10.46 0.60
N LEU A 47 -9.64 -10.36 -0.57
CA LEU A 47 -10.14 -11.04 -1.76
C LEU A 47 -10.08 -12.56 -1.61
N GLU A 48 -9.01 -13.08 -1.03
CA GLU A 48 -8.89 -14.53 -0.79
C GLU A 48 -9.98 -15.01 0.16
N LEU A 49 -10.26 -14.25 1.22
CA LEU A 49 -11.31 -14.59 2.17
C LEU A 49 -12.70 -14.59 1.51
N LYS A 50 -12.91 -13.73 0.52
CA LYS A 50 -14.16 -13.68 -0.24
C LYS A 50 -14.24 -14.73 -1.36
N GLY A 51 -13.22 -15.55 -1.50
CA GLY A 51 -13.18 -16.57 -2.55
C GLY A 51 -12.94 -16.01 -3.95
N GLU A 52 -12.50 -14.76 -4.03
CA GLU A 52 -12.26 -14.09 -5.31
C GLU A 52 -10.91 -14.51 -5.89
N LYS A 53 -10.91 -14.86 -7.18
CA LYS A 53 -9.66 -15.15 -7.87
C LYS A 53 -9.03 -13.87 -8.39
N ILE A 54 -7.74 -13.71 -8.11
CA ILE A 54 -6.97 -12.61 -8.66
C ILE A 54 -6.43 -13.06 -10.02
N LEU A 55 -7.02 -12.51 -11.08
CA LEU A 55 -6.67 -12.91 -12.45
C LEU A 55 -5.34 -12.28 -12.85
N LYS A 56 -4.33 -13.12 -13.03
CA LYS A 56 -3.06 -12.67 -13.61
C LYS A 56 -3.19 -12.56 -15.12
N VAL A 57 -2.91 -11.37 -15.63
CA VAL A 57 -2.75 -11.15 -17.06
C VAL A 57 -1.26 -11.27 -17.35
N GLU A 58 -0.87 -11.99 -18.42
CA GLU A 58 0.55 -12.26 -18.72
C GLU A 58 1.43 -11.01 -18.80
N SER A 59 0.88 -9.89 -19.24
CA SER A 59 1.62 -8.64 -19.40
C SER A 59 1.53 -7.71 -18.18
N ALA A 60 0.74 -8.08 -17.17
CA ALA A 60 0.53 -7.24 -15.99
C ALA A 60 1.10 -7.91 -14.74
N GLY A 61 1.74 -7.14 -13.85
CA GLY A 61 2.23 -7.64 -12.58
C GLY A 61 1.11 -7.95 -11.59
N SER A 62 1.49 -8.57 -10.46
CA SER A 62 0.55 -8.96 -9.41
C SER A 62 -0.20 -7.76 -8.82
N HIS A 63 0.44 -6.59 -8.76
CA HIS A 63 -0.19 -5.37 -8.25
C HIS A 63 -1.32 -4.89 -9.16
N GLU A 64 -1.11 -4.92 -10.47
CA GLU A 64 -2.14 -4.53 -11.42
C GLU A 64 -3.28 -5.52 -11.47
N ALA A 65 -3.00 -6.80 -11.31
CA ALA A 65 -4.03 -7.83 -11.21
C ALA A 65 -4.93 -7.58 -10.00
N LEU A 66 -4.34 -7.20 -8.86
CA LEU A 66 -5.08 -6.87 -7.66
C LEU A 66 -5.99 -5.65 -7.88
N VAL A 67 -5.44 -4.58 -8.45
CA VAL A 67 -6.21 -3.36 -8.75
C VAL A 67 -7.38 -3.69 -9.68
N SER A 68 -7.13 -4.44 -10.75
CA SER A 68 -8.16 -4.82 -11.72
C SER A 68 -9.28 -5.64 -11.09
N THR A 69 -8.92 -6.54 -10.18
CA THR A 69 -9.91 -7.37 -9.49
C THR A 69 -10.85 -6.52 -8.64
N PHE A 70 -10.31 -5.58 -7.86
CA PHE A 70 -11.14 -4.66 -7.08
C PHE A 70 -11.99 -3.78 -7.98
N ALA A 71 -11.44 -3.30 -9.09
CA ALA A 71 -12.17 -2.40 -10.00
C ALA A 71 -13.44 -3.04 -10.57
N ARG A 72 -13.51 -4.37 -10.62
CA ARG A 72 -14.66 -5.09 -11.15
C ARG A 72 -15.71 -5.51 -10.13
N ARG A 73 -15.47 -5.21 -8.83
CA ARG A 73 -16.34 -5.70 -7.75
C ARG A 73 -17.46 -4.74 -7.34
N GLY A 74 -17.61 -3.62 -8.02
CA GLY A 74 -18.65 -2.65 -7.71
C GLY A 74 -18.10 -1.27 -7.40
N PHE A 75 -18.98 -0.34 -7.09
CA PHE A 75 -18.64 1.08 -6.97
C PHE A 75 -17.61 1.37 -5.87
N LYS A 76 -17.84 0.87 -4.66
CA LYS A 76 -16.91 1.10 -3.54
C LYS A 76 -15.55 0.47 -3.82
N SER A 77 -15.55 -0.75 -4.35
CA SER A 77 -14.30 -1.46 -4.67
C SER A 77 -13.55 -0.78 -5.81
N LYS A 78 -14.26 -0.19 -6.77
CA LYS A 78 -13.63 0.57 -7.84
C LYS A 78 -12.91 1.80 -7.28
N SER A 79 -13.55 2.52 -6.38
CA SER A 79 -12.94 3.67 -5.71
C SER A 79 -11.69 3.25 -4.92
N PHE A 80 -11.79 2.13 -4.21
CA PHE A 80 -10.64 1.57 -3.49
C PHE A 80 -9.51 1.21 -4.46
N ALA A 81 -9.83 0.61 -5.61
CA ALA A 81 -8.84 0.26 -6.63
C ALA A 81 -8.09 1.50 -7.14
N GLU A 82 -8.79 2.60 -7.34
CA GLU A 82 -8.16 3.86 -7.78
C GLU A 82 -7.17 4.37 -6.72
N SER A 83 -7.55 4.30 -5.45
CA SER A 83 -6.67 4.68 -4.35
C SER A 83 -5.46 3.77 -4.25
N LEU A 84 -5.67 2.47 -4.39
CA LEU A 84 -4.59 1.47 -4.37
C LEU A 84 -3.58 1.74 -5.50
N ALA A 85 -4.06 2.03 -6.70
CA ALA A 85 -3.20 2.35 -7.85
C ALA A 85 -2.39 3.63 -7.59
N ARG A 86 -3.01 4.65 -6.97
CA ARG A 86 -2.32 5.90 -6.63
C ARG A 86 -1.22 5.66 -5.60
N LEU A 87 -1.49 4.87 -4.58
CA LEU A 87 -0.50 4.56 -3.55
C LEU A 87 0.62 3.68 -4.09
N LYS A 88 0.32 2.80 -5.05
CA LYS A 88 1.33 2.03 -5.77
C LYS A 88 2.32 2.95 -6.48
N ARG A 89 1.83 4.02 -7.11
CA ARG A 89 2.71 4.97 -7.79
C ARG A 89 3.66 5.68 -6.81
N PHE A 90 3.16 6.04 -5.63
CA PHE A 90 4.02 6.63 -4.60
C PHE A 90 5.09 5.64 -4.12
N ARG A 91 4.70 4.39 -3.88
CA ARG A 91 5.66 3.34 -3.53
C ARG A 91 6.74 3.19 -4.59
N HIS A 92 6.34 3.24 -5.87
CA HIS A 92 7.28 3.14 -6.98
C HIS A 92 8.29 4.32 -6.95
N GLU A 93 7.82 5.52 -6.65
CA GLU A 93 8.73 6.66 -6.48
C GLU A 93 9.70 6.43 -5.32
N CYS A 94 9.21 5.90 -4.19
CA CYS A 94 10.05 5.62 -3.04
C CYS A 94 11.16 4.63 -3.34
N ASP A 95 10.85 3.57 -4.09
CA ASP A 95 11.78 2.48 -4.33
C ASP A 95 12.71 2.72 -5.54
N TYR A 96 12.23 3.41 -6.56
CA TYR A 96 12.92 3.44 -7.85
C TYR A 96 13.22 4.82 -8.40
N ASN A 97 12.51 5.87 -8.00
CA ASN A 97 12.71 7.19 -8.59
C ASN A 97 13.58 8.06 -7.69
N LEU A 98 14.89 7.92 -7.83
CA LEU A 98 15.85 8.67 -7.01
C LEU A 98 15.91 10.14 -7.38
N GLY A 99 15.34 10.55 -8.52
CA GLY A 99 15.29 11.94 -8.93
C GLY A 99 14.19 12.75 -8.26
N VAL A 100 13.27 12.10 -7.55
CA VAL A 100 12.18 12.76 -6.84
C VAL A 100 12.51 12.83 -5.35
N THR A 101 12.31 13.99 -4.74
CA THR A 101 12.49 14.15 -3.29
C THR A 101 11.24 13.70 -2.55
N ILE A 102 11.38 12.78 -1.62
CA ILE A 102 10.30 12.36 -0.75
C ILE A 102 10.39 13.17 0.55
N THR A 103 9.42 14.04 0.77
CA THR A 103 9.39 14.89 1.96
C THR A 103 8.61 14.23 3.09
N ARG A 104 8.90 14.63 4.34
CA ARG A 104 8.17 14.11 5.49
C ARG A 104 6.68 14.45 5.45
N PRO A 105 6.26 15.69 5.13
CA PRO A 105 4.84 16.01 5.02
C PRO A 105 4.10 15.15 3.99
N ARG A 106 4.71 14.91 2.84
CA ARG A 106 4.11 14.05 1.82
C ARG A 106 3.98 12.62 2.32
N LEU A 107 5.01 12.12 3.00
CA LEU A 107 4.98 10.79 3.59
C LEU A 107 3.88 10.68 4.64
N ASP A 108 3.74 11.68 5.51
CA ASP A 108 2.73 11.66 6.58
C ASP A 108 1.32 11.56 6.00
N LEU A 109 1.02 12.31 4.94
CA LEU A 109 -0.27 12.21 4.26
C LEU A 109 -0.50 10.81 3.68
N TYR A 110 0.54 10.25 3.08
CA TYR A 110 0.49 8.92 2.49
C TYR A 110 0.25 7.85 3.57
N LEU A 111 0.95 7.93 4.71
CA LEU A 111 0.78 6.98 5.80
C LEU A 111 -0.64 7.06 6.38
N ALA A 112 -1.17 8.26 6.55
CA ALA A 112 -2.53 8.44 7.06
C ALA A 112 -3.55 7.83 6.11
N GLU A 113 -3.41 8.06 4.81
CA GLU A 113 -4.31 7.48 3.81
C GLU A 113 -4.20 5.97 3.76
N THR A 114 -2.97 5.43 3.82
CA THR A 114 -2.76 3.99 3.82
C THR A 114 -3.47 3.34 5.01
N GLY A 115 -3.30 3.89 6.20
CA GLY A 115 -3.96 3.39 7.39
C GLY A 115 -5.49 3.42 7.28
N ARG A 116 -6.03 4.52 6.75
CA ARG A 116 -7.47 4.64 6.52
C ARG A 116 -7.99 3.58 5.55
N LEU A 117 -7.26 3.32 4.47
CA LEU A 117 -7.66 2.32 3.48
C LEU A 117 -7.58 0.90 4.05
N ILE A 118 -6.58 0.61 4.87
CA ILE A 118 -6.48 -0.69 5.55
C ILE A 118 -7.72 -0.93 6.41
N ASP A 119 -8.15 0.09 7.15
CA ASP A 119 -9.30 -0.03 8.04
C ASP A 119 -10.62 -0.16 7.29
N MET A 120 -10.72 0.42 6.09
CA MET A 120 -11.97 0.39 5.33
C MET A 120 -12.16 -0.85 4.45
N VAL A 121 -11.13 -1.68 4.29
CA VAL A 121 -11.21 -2.85 3.39
C VAL A 121 -12.43 -3.72 3.69
N ASP A 122 -12.72 -3.97 4.96
CA ASP A 122 -13.85 -4.84 5.35
C ASP A 122 -15.22 -4.22 5.06
N ARG A 123 -15.28 -2.96 4.66
CA ARG A 123 -16.52 -2.22 4.41
C ARG A 123 -16.75 -1.93 2.93
N LEU A 124 -16.09 -2.65 2.05
CA LEU A 124 -16.18 -2.42 0.61
C LEU A 124 -17.45 -3.00 -0.04
N GLU A 125 -18.24 -3.73 0.70
CA GLU A 125 -19.49 -4.33 0.22
C GLU A 125 -20.73 -3.61 0.70
#